data_e2582f3830e336f374a6b7e7403e3c9b
#
_entry.id   e2582f3830e336f374a6b7e7403e3c9b
#
_cell.length_a   1.000
_cell.length_b   1.000
_cell.length_c   1.000
_cell.angle_alpha   90.00
_cell.angle_beta   90.00
_cell.angle_gamma   90.00
#
_symmetry.space_group_name_H-M   'P 1'
#
loop_
_entity.id
_entity.type
_entity.pdbx_description
1 polymer ?
#
loop_
_entity_poly.entity_id
_entity_poly.type
_entity_poly.pdbx_seq_one_letter_code
_entity_poly.pdbx_strand_id
1 'polypeptide(L)'
;MLFRSYAVGGIDLSQTTDLTAASVVIERDGVLYAFAQFFMPANRLETAQAIDGVPYDIFVKQGIVKLSGENHVDYRDVYEWFSMLRDQYGIYILKIGYDRYSAQYLIDDLKNAGWQTDDVWQGENLAPVIREFEGVIKDGNFKIADNNLLKAHFLNVALKHNMETRKFRPVKIEQRARIDGFVSVIDALTVRQKYYNEIGEMLKNAG
;
A
#
# COMPACT_ATOMS: atom_id res chain seq x y z
N MET A 1 15.04 -16.32 19.07
CA MET A 1 14.36 -16.92 17.91
C MET A 1 13.63 -15.78 17.22
N LEU A 2 14.07 -15.33 16.06
CA LEU A 2 13.35 -14.30 15.30
C LEU A 2 12.10 -14.97 14.74
N PHE A 3 10.93 -14.52 15.19
CA PHE A 3 9.65 -14.95 14.59
C PHE A 3 9.64 -14.45 13.15
N ARG A 4 9.46 -15.35 12.21
CA ARG A 4 9.30 -15.01 10.79
C ARG A 4 7.82 -14.74 10.54
N SER A 5 7.51 -13.55 10.02
CA SER A 5 6.18 -13.25 9.52
C SER A 5 6.22 -13.19 8.00
N TYR A 6 5.19 -13.73 7.36
CA TYR A 6 5.01 -13.64 5.91
C TYR A 6 3.95 -12.60 5.58
N ALA A 7 4.17 -11.85 4.50
CA ALA A 7 3.31 -10.76 4.09
C ALA A 7 3.14 -10.72 2.56
N VAL A 8 2.16 -9.97 2.13
CA VAL A 8 2.08 -9.45 0.75
C VAL A 8 2.32 -7.95 0.79
N GLY A 9 2.95 -7.40 -0.24
CA GLY A 9 3.25 -5.99 -0.39
C GLY A 9 2.39 -5.33 -1.46
N GLY A 10 2.26 -4.01 -1.38
CA GLY A 10 1.62 -3.20 -2.41
C GLY A 10 2.28 -1.84 -2.53
N ILE A 11 2.33 -1.30 -3.73
CA ILE A 11 2.99 -0.03 -4.04
C ILE A 11 2.07 0.81 -4.93
N ASP A 12 1.76 2.01 -4.47
CA ASP A 12 1.14 3.06 -5.26
C ASP A 12 2.13 4.21 -5.44
N LEU A 13 2.70 4.33 -6.64
CA LEU A 13 3.71 5.33 -6.98
C LEU A 13 3.07 6.57 -7.60
N SER A 14 3.33 7.72 -7.01
CA SER A 14 3.01 8.97 -7.66
C SER A 14 4.07 9.33 -8.72
N GLN A 15 3.62 9.77 -9.89
CA GLN A 15 4.54 10.10 -10.99
C GLN A 15 5.27 11.43 -10.79
N THR A 16 4.74 12.40 -10.05
CA THR A 16 5.36 13.73 -10.00
C THR A 16 5.20 14.53 -8.70
N THR A 17 4.04 14.51 -8.05
CA THR A 17 3.76 15.48 -6.96
C THR A 17 2.93 14.94 -5.81
N ASP A 18 2.39 13.75 -5.94
CA ASP A 18 1.53 13.12 -4.94
C ASP A 18 2.34 12.26 -3.96
N LEU A 19 1.69 11.80 -2.91
CA LEU A 19 2.26 10.83 -2.00
C LEU A 19 2.51 9.50 -2.72
N THR A 20 3.69 8.94 -2.54
CA THR A 20 3.94 7.53 -2.82
C THR A 20 3.63 6.74 -1.57
N ALA A 21 2.93 5.62 -1.69
CA ALA A 21 2.64 4.72 -0.60
C ALA A 21 3.16 3.31 -0.88
N ALA A 22 3.85 2.75 0.11
CA ALA A 22 4.19 1.32 0.14
C ALA A 22 3.51 0.69 1.36
N SER A 23 2.93 -0.48 1.18
CA SER A 23 2.24 -1.19 2.25
C SER A 23 2.60 -2.67 2.30
N VAL A 24 2.42 -3.28 3.46
CA VAL A 24 2.43 -4.72 3.65
C VAL A 24 1.20 -5.16 4.43
N VAL A 25 0.68 -6.32 4.09
CA VAL A 25 -0.44 -6.96 4.78
C VAL A 25 0.03 -8.31 5.30
N ILE A 26 -0.07 -8.49 6.62
CA ILE A 26 0.21 -9.73 7.33
C ILE A 26 -1.11 -10.37 7.72
N GLU A 27 -1.26 -11.68 7.49
CA GLU A 27 -2.39 -12.45 8.00
C GLU A 27 -1.97 -13.21 9.27
N ARG A 28 -2.74 -13.04 10.35
CA ARG A 28 -2.52 -13.77 11.58
C ARG A 28 -3.85 -14.10 12.25
N ASP A 29 -4.08 -15.37 12.55
CA ASP A 29 -5.31 -15.85 13.19
C ASP A 29 -6.60 -15.39 12.48
N GLY A 30 -6.57 -15.34 11.14
CA GLY A 30 -7.69 -14.89 10.31
C GLY A 30 -7.90 -13.37 10.28
N VAL A 31 -7.02 -12.59 10.91
CA VAL A 31 -7.05 -11.12 10.89
C VAL A 31 -5.95 -10.59 9.97
N LEU A 32 -6.30 -9.64 9.13
CA LEU A 32 -5.37 -8.91 8.27
C LEU A 32 -4.86 -7.65 8.98
N TYR A 33 -3.55 -7.51 9.07
CA TYR A 33 -2.88 -6.34 9.66
C TYR A 33 -2.15 -5.58 8.56
N ALA A 34 -2.52 -4.32 8.33
CA ALA A 34 -1.88 -3.46 7.36
C ALA A 34 -0.90 -2.48 8.01
N PHE A 35 0.29 -2.38 7.41
CA PHE A 35 1.33 -1.39 7.71
C PHE A 35 1.64 -0.62 6.44
N ALA A 36 1.93 0.67 6.55
CA ALA A 36 2.31 1.47 5.40
C ALA A 36 3.36 2.50 5.76
N GLN A 37 4.23 2.79 4.80
CA GLN A 37 5.14 3.93 4.78
C GLN A 37 4.76 4.84 3.62
N PHE A 38 4.73 6.12 3.90
CA PHE A 38 4.51 7.14 2.87
C PHE A 38 5.82 7.86 2.56
N PHE A 39 5.95 8.29 1.31
CA PHE A 39 7.11 9.03 0.83
C PHE A 39 6.65 10.30 0.11
N MET A 40 7.36 11.39 0.33
CA MET A 40 7.05 12.70 -0.22
C MET A 40 8.35 13.44 -0.57
N PRO A 41 8.44 14.14 -1.72
CA PRO A 41 9.59 15.01 -2.00
C PRO A 41 9.72 16.11 -0.94
N ALA A 42 10.95 16.41 -0.54
CA ALA A 42 11.20 17.36 0.55
C ALA A 42 10.63 18.76 0.25
N ASN A 43 10.73 19.23 -1.00
CA ASN A 43 10.22 20.54 -1.41
C ASN A 43 8.69 20.62 -1.48
N ARG A 44 7.98 19.51 -1.33
CA ARG A 44 6.51 19.43 -1.40
C ARG A 44 5.83 19.57 -0.04
N LEU A 45 6.56 19.40 1.05
CA LEU A 45 5.99 19.31 2.40
C LEU A 45 5.01 20.46 2.71
N GLU A 46 5.47 21.71 2.60
CA GLU A 46 4.65 22.89 2.95
C GLU A 46 3.46 23.06 1.99
N THR A 47 3.71 22.88 0.68
CA THR A 47 2.67 23.02 -0.34
C THR A 47 1.60 21.95 -0.20
N ALA A 48 1.99 20.68 0.04
CA ALA A 48 1.06 19.58 0.23
C ALA A 48 0.21 19.78 1.50
N GLN A 49 0.81 20.25 2.61
CA GLN A 49 0.07 20.60 3.82
C GLN A 49 -1.02 21.64 3.56
N ALA A 50 -0.67 22.69 2.80
CA ALA A 50 -1.60 23.77 2.49
C ALA A 50 -2.75 23.30 1.57
N ILE A 51 -2.44 22.46 0.57
CA ILE A 51 -3.44 21.98 -0.40
C ILE A 51 -4.35 20.92 0.21
N ASP A 52 -3.77 19.92 0.87
CA ASP A 52 -4.50 18.75 1.36
C ASP A 52 -5.15 19.02 2.73
N GLY A 53 -4.67 20.03 3.47
CA GLY A 53 -5.11 20.30 4.85
C GLY A 53 -4.64 19.25 5.84
N VAL A 54 -3.55 18.54 5.53
CA VAL A 54 -3.01 17.43 6.33
C VAL A 54 -1.68 17.84 6.97
N PRO A 55 -1.48 17.65 8.28
CA PRO A 55 -0.26 18.06 8.98
C PRO A 55 0.88 17.05 8.72
N TYR A 56 1.42 17.05 7.50
CA TYR A 56 2.47 16.10 7.10
C TYR A 56 3.76 16.23 7.92
N ASP A 57 4.08 17.42 8.42
CA ASP A 57 5.23 17.65 9.30
C ASP A 57 5.13 16.82 10.61
N ILE A 58 3.93 16.63 11.14
CA ILE A 58 3.69 15.76 12.29
C ILE A 58 3.95 14.30 11.90
N PHE A 59 3.44 13.86 10.74
CA PHE A 59 3.64 12.51 10.25
C PHE A 59 5.10 12.21 9.87
N VAL A 60 5.85 13.22 9.44
CA VAL A 60 7.32 13.12 9.25
C VAL A 60 8.01 12.88 10.58
N LYS A 61 7.69 13.66 11.62
CA LYS A 61 8.25 13.48 12.98
C LYS A 61 7.91 12.12 13.58
N GLN A 62 6.76 11.55 13.23
CA GLN A 62 6.33 10.22 13.67
C GLN A 62 6.94 9.09 12.83
N GLY A 63 7.68 9.40 11.76
CA GLY A 63 8.23 8.39 10.86
C GLY A 63 7.19 7.72 9.92
N ILE A 64 5.95 8.21 9.90
CA ILE A 64 4.88 7.73 9.01
C ILE A 64 5.10 8.22 7.58
N VAL A 65 5.62 9.44 7.42
CA VAL A 65 6.03 10.00 6.13
C VAL A 65 7.54 10.15 6.13
N LYS A 66 8.21 9.59 5.13
CA LYS A 66 9.64 9.81 4.85
C LYS A 66 9.78 10.88 3.79
N LEU A 67 10.52 11.96 4.08
CA LEU A 67 10.95 12.88 3.05
C LEU A 67 12.00 12.19 2.17
N SER A 68 11.76 12.15 0.88
CA SER A 68 12.48 11.31 -0.08
C SER A 68 12.74 12.09 -1.36
N GLY A 69 14.03 12.29 -1.66
CA GLY A 69 14.43 13.16 -2.74
C GLY A 69 14.06 14.62 -2.53
N GLU A 70 14.44 15.48 -3.45
CA GLU A 70 14.14 16.92 -3.38
C GLU A 70 12.86 17.27 -4.15
N ASN A 71 12.82 16.96 -5.45
CA ASN A 71 11.74 17.36 -6.36
C ASN A 71 10.78 16.21 -6.71
N HIS A 72 11.21 14.98 -6.52
CA HIS A 72 10.45 13.74 -6.74
C HIS A 72 10.95 12.67 -5.76
N VAL A 73 10.11 11.70 -5.49
CA VAL A 73 10.45 10.59 -4.58
C VAL A 73 11.61 9.80 -5.17
N ASP A 74 12.67 9.59 -4.38
CA ASP A 74 13.70 8.61 -4.71
C ASP A 74 13.15 7.21 -4.38
N TYR A 75 12.80 6.45 -5.42
CA TYR A 75 12.21 5.13 -5.22
C TYR A 75 13.16 4.09 -4.61
N ARG A 76 14.45 4.42 -4.47
CA ARG A 76 15.39 3.62 -3.66
C ARG A 76 14.91 3.57 -2.20
N ASP A 77 14.31 4.63 -1.69
CA ASP A 77 13.75 4.66 -0.34
C ASP A 77 12.60 3.66 -0.16
N VAL A 78 11.79 3.43 -1.21
CA VAL A 78 10.75 2.39 -1.20
C VAL A 78 11.37 1.00 -1.14
N TYR A 79 12.40 0.76 -1.96
CA TYR A 79 13.16 -0.49 -1.95
C TYR A 79 13.79 -0.74 -0.56
N GLU A 80 14.43 0.27 0.02
CA GLU A 80 15.07 0.19 1.34
C GLU A 80 14.06 -0.11 2.44
N TRP A 81 12.85 0.42 2.35
CA TRP A 81 11.80 0.13 3.33
C TRP A 81 11.40 -1.35 3.31
N PHE A 82 11.18 -1.95 2.15
CA PHE A 82 10.90 -3.38 2.05
C PHE A 82 12.08 -4.23 2.55
N SER A 83 13.32 -3.84 2.21
CA SER A 83 14.52 -4.51 2.67
C SER A 83 14.66 -4.44 4.19
N MET A 84 14.38 -3.28 4.80
CA MET A 84 14.37 -3.09 6.25
C MET A 84 13.34 -4.00 6.93
N LEU A 85 12.13 -4.14 6.39
CA LEU A 85 11.10 -5.03 6.94
C LEU A 85 11.60 -6.48 6.98
N ARG A 86 12.26 -6.95 5.92
CA ARG A 86 12.85 -8.28 5.87
C ARG A 86 14.03 -8.44 6.83
N ASP A 87 14.99 -7.52 6.77
CA ASP A 87 16.32 -7.71 7.38
C ASP A 87 16.32 -7.36 8.87
N GLN A 88 15.51 -6.39 9.31
CA GLN A 88 15.44 -5.95 10.70
C GLN A 88 14.26 -6.54 11.46
N TYR A 89 13.11 -6.71 10.79
CA TYR A 89 11.87 -7.15 11.44
C TYR A 89 11.48 -8.60 11.13
N GLY A 90 12.19 -9.28 10.23
CA GLY A 90 11.89 -10.66 9.85
C GLY A 90 10.55 -10.82 9.11
N ILE A 91 10.08 -9.75 8.44
CA ILE A 91 8.86 -9.77 7.66
C ILE A 91 9.22 -10.09 6.21
N TYR A 92 8.88 -11.29 5.76
CA TYR A 92 9.15 -11.79 4.42
C TYR A 92 7.97 -11.52 3.49
N ILE A 93 8.16 -10.61 2.54
CA ILE A 93 7.12 -10.26 1.56
C ILE A 93 7.18 -11.27 0.40
N LEU A 94 6.14 -12.05 0.23
CA LEU A 94 6.06 -13.14 -0.75
C LEU A 94 5.74 -12.66 -2.15
N LYS A 95 4.91 -11.64 -2.28
CA LYS A 95 4.53 -10.99 -3.54
C LYS A 95 4.32 -9.51 -3.29
N ILE A 96 4.65 -8.66 -4.28
CA ILE A 96 4.41 -7.21 -4.26
C ILE A 96 3.55 -6.85 -5.47
N GLY A 97 2.35 -6.31 -5.22
CA GLY A 97 1.47 -5.73 -6.23
C GLY A 97 1.83 -4.27 -6.50
N TYR A 98 1.73 -3.83 -7.74
CA TYR A 98 1.99 -2.44 -8.12
C TYR A 98 1.12 -2.04 -9.33
N ASP A 99 0.77 -0.75 -9.43
CA ASP A 99 0.12 -0.25 -10.64
C ASP A 99 1.06 -0.41 -11.84
N ARG A 100 0.57 -1.04 -12.90
CA ARG A 100 1.33 -1.31 -14.13
C ARG A 100 1.97 -0.08 -14.79
N TYR A 101 1.47 1.12 -14.48
CA TYR A 101 2.03 2.39 -14.95
C TYR A 101 3.08 2.97 -14.01
N SER A 102 3.45 2.23 -12.96
CA SER A 102 4.49 2.60 -12.01
C SER A 102 5.89 2.63 -12.64
N ALA A 103 6.83 3.22 -11.91
CA ALA A 103 8.21 3.36 -12.35
C ALA A 103 8.88 2.00 -12.59
N GLN A 104 9.10 1.67 -13.85
CA GLN A 104 9.63 0.36 -14.26
C GLN A 104 10.98 0.05 -13.61
N TYR A 105 11.85 1.04 -13.42
CA TYR A 105 13.18 0.82 -12.85
C TYR A 105 13.14 0.36 -11.37
N LEU A 106 12.19 0.86 -10.55
CA LEU A 106 12.00 0.32 -9.19
C LEU A 106 11.60 -1.16 -9.24
N ILE A 107 10.69 -1.50 -10.16
CA ILE A 107 10.22 -2.86 -10.31
C ILE A 107 11.34 -3.79 -10.77
N ASP A 108 12.20 -3.32 -11.66
CA ASP A 108 13.37 -4.07 -12.12
C ASP A 108 14.39 -4.24 -10.98
N ASP A 109 14.62 -3.22 -10.16
CA ASP A 109 15.49 -3.31 -8.97
C ASP A 109 14.95 -4.31 -7.95
N LEU A 110 13.64 -4.30 -7.69
CA LEU A 110 12.98 -5.28 -6.81
C LEU A 110 13.15 -6.71 -7.35
N LYS A 111 12.91 -6.93 -8.65
CA LYS A 111 13.08 -8.24 -9.29
C LYS A 111 14.52 -8.73 -9.25
N ASN A 112 15.49 -7.85 -9.55
CA ASN A 112 16.90 -8.16 -9.52
C ASN A 112 17.38 -8.53 -8.10
N ALA A 113 16.76 -7.98 -7.07
CA ALA A 113 17.00 -8.34 -5.67
C ALA A 113 16.24 -9.59 -5.20
N GLY A 114 15.53 -10.27 -6.11
CA GLY A 114 14.81 -11.52 -5.83
C GLY A 114 13.37 -11.35 -5.32
N TRP A 115 12.83 -10.13 -5.31
CA TRP A 115 11.44 -9.88 -4.97
C TRP A 115 10.50 -10.35 -6.08
N GLN A 116 9.42 -11.00 -5.72
CA GLN A 116 8.38 -11.38 -6.68
C GLN A 116 7.35 -10.27 -6.78
N THR A 117 7.25 -9.67 -7.95
CA THR A 117 6.34 -8.55 -8.23
C THR A 117 5.33 -8.92 -9.30
N ASP A 118 4.15 -8.31 -9.25
CA ASP A 118 3.11 -8.49 -10.27
C ASP A 118 2.33 -7.19 -10.50
N ASP A 119 1.98 -6.90 -11.75
CA ASP A 119 1.21 -5.72 -12.09
C ASP A 119 -0.26 -5.88 -11.72
N VAL A 120 -0.83 -4.83 -11.15
CA VAL A 120 -2.23 -4.73 -10.76
C VAL A 120 -2.97 -3.78 -11.71
N TRP A 121 -4.05 -4.29 -12.27
CA TRP A 121 -4.91 -3.51 -13.14
C TRP A 121 -5.87 -2.69 -12.29
N GLN A 122 -5.75 -1.38 -12.40
CA GLN A 122 -6.52 -0.42 -11.62
C GLN A 122 -7.98 -0.26 -12.11
N GLY A 123 -8.71 0.63 -11.46
CA GLY A 123 -10.08 0.98 -11.82
C GLY A 123 -11.10 -0.09 -11.47
N GLU A 124 -11.97 -0.46 -12.42
CA GLU A 124 -13.03 -1.46 -12.20
C GLU A 124 -12.50 -2.89 -12.02
N ASN A 125 -11.23 -3.14 -12.36
CA ASN A 125 -10.61 -4.44 -12.14
C ASN A 125 -10.39 -4.74 -10.64
N LEU A 126 -10.35 -3.72 -9.79
CA LEU A 126 -10.23 -3.87 -8.34
C LEU A 126 -11.56 -4.26 -7.66
N ALA A 127 -12.69 -4.20 -8.36
CA ALA A 127 -14.01 -4.46 -7.75
C ALA A 127 -14.11 -5.83 -7.05
N PRO A 128 -13.59 -6.96 -7.57
CA PRO A 128 -13.66 -8.24 -6.88
C PRO A 128 -12.91 -8.22 -5.55
N VAL A 129 -11.68 -7.69 -5.54
CA VAL A 129 -10.84 -7.61 -4.33
C VAL A 129 -11.45 -6.69 -3.30
N ILE A 130 -11.91 -5.51 -3.71
CA ILE A 130 -12.55 -4.54 -2.79
C ILE A 130 -13.82 -5.14 -2.17
N ARG A 131 -14.61 -5.91 -2.94
CA ARG A 131 -15.82 -6.57 -2.41
C ARG A 131 -15.48 -7.63 -1.36
N GLU A 132 -14.48 -8.46 -1.60
CA GLU A 132 -13.98 -9.43 -0.61
C GLU A 132 -13.48 -8.71 0.64
N PHE A 133 -12.68 -7.67 0.45
CA PHE A 133 -12.12 -6.87 1.53
C PHE A 133 -13.18 -6.14 2.36
N GLU A 134 -14.25 -5.66 1.73
CA GLU A 134 -15.40 -5.09 2.44
C GLU A 134 -16.01 -6.12 3.42
N GLY A 135 -16.09 -7.39 3.04
CA GLY A 135 -16.49 -8.48 3.92
C GLY A 135 -15.56 -8.61 5.13
N VAL A 136 -14.25 -8.65 4.89
CA VAL A 136 -13.23 -8.73 5.95
C VAL A 136 -13.34 -7.56 6.95
N ILE A 137 -13.59 -6.34 6.45
CA ILE A 137 -13.80 -5.16 7.30
C ILE A 137 -15.08 -5.30 8.14
N LYS A 138 -16.19 -5.74 7.54
CA LYS A 138 -17.47 -5.94 8.24
C LYS A 138 -17.38 -6.99 9.34
N ASP A 139 -16.58 -8.02 9.12
CA ASP A 139 -16.33 -9.08 10.11
C ASP A 139 -15.37 -8.65 11.22
N GLY A 140 -14.81 -7.42 11.16
CA GLY A 140 -13.84 -6.91 12.13
C GLY A 140 -12.44 -7.51 12.00
N ASN A 141 -12.18 -8.21 10.91
CA ASN A 141 -10.94 -8.95 10.65
C ASN A 141 -9.88 -8.16 9.86
N PHE A 142 -9.96 -6.82 9.90
CA PHE A 142 -8.95 -5.93 9.36
C PHE A 142 -8.51 -4.90 10.38
N LYS A 143 -7.20 -4.75 10.53
CA LYS A 143 -6.60 -3.77 11.46
C LYS A 143 -5.50 -2.99 10.77
N ILE A 144 -5.51 -1.68 10.95
CA ILE A 144 -4.41 -0.80 10.57
C ILE A 144 -3.54 -0.62 11.80
N ALA A 145 -2.23 -0.85 11.66
CA ALA A 145 -1.24 -0.51 12.68
C ALA A 145 -1.36 0.99 13.03
N ASP A 146 -0.68 1.44 14.07
CA ASP A 146 -0.79 2.83 14.55
C ASP A 146 -0.28 3.84 13.50
N ASN A 147 -1.14 4.08 12.52
CA ASN A 147 -0.91 4.94 11.36
C ASN A 147 -2.18 5.70 11.01
N ASN A 148 -2.32 6.90 11.57
CA ASN A 148 -3.50 7.73 11.36
C ASN A 148 -3.60 8.29 9.93
N LEU A 149 -2.47 8.45 9.22
CA LEU A 149 -2.49 8.84 7.82
C LEU A 149 -3.10 7.72 6.95
N LEU A 150 -2.71 6.46 7.18
CA LEU A 150 -3.33 5.33 6.48
C LEU A 150 -4.83 5.24 6.76
N LYS A 151 -5.25 5.40 8.02
CA LYS A 151 -6.67 5.43 8.40
C LYS A 151 -7.42 6.53 7.64
N ALA A 152 -6.85 7.74 7.53
CA ALA A 152 -7.44 8.84 6.77
C ALA A 152 -7.60 8.49 5.29
N HIS A 153 -6.59 7.84 4.67
CA HIS A 153 -6.67 7.41 3.27
C HIS A 153 -7.79 6.39 3.03
N PHE A 154 -8.11 5.54 4.01
CA PHE A 154 -9.27 4.64 3.95
C PHE A 154 -10.60 5.39 4.04
N LEU A 155 -10.70 6.39 4.93
CA LEU A 155 -11.90 7.21 5.09
C LEU A 155 -12.16 8.14 3.89
N ASN A 156 -11.14 8.42 3.10
CA ASN A 156 -11.19 9.28 1.91
C ASN A 156 -11.69 8.56 0.66
N VAL A 157 -11.99 7.27 0.74
CA VAL A 157 -12.42 6.47 -0.42
C VAL A 157 -13.93 6.44 -0.55
N ALA A 158 -14.43 6.70 -1.76
CA ALA A 158 -15.78 6.37 -2.18
C ALA A 158 -15.75 5.34 -3.32
N LEU A 159 -16.82 4.60 -3.50
CA LEU A 159 -16.97 3.65 -4.60
C LEU A 159 -17.87 4.23 -5.68
N LYS A 160 -17.32 4.50 -6.86
CA LYS A 160 -18.07 4.95 -8.02
C LYS A 160 -18.56 3.75 -8.81
N HIS A 161 -19.87 3.54 -8.80
CA HIS A 161 -20.51 2.45 -9.53
C HIS A 161 -20.68 2.79 -11.01
N ASN A 162 -20.42 1.80 -11.86
CA ASN A 162 -20.73 1.82 -13.28
C ASN A 162 -22.01 0.99 -13.49
N MET A 163 -23.09 1.64 -13.93
CA MET A 163 -24.40 1.00 -14.10
C MET A 163 -24.44 0.02 -15.27
N GLU A 164 -23.57 0.20 -16.27
CA GLU A 164 -23.51 -0.67 -17.45
C GLU A 164 -22.78 -1.98 -17.14
N THR A 165 -21.59 -1.87 -16.54
CA THR A 165 -20.74 -3.04 -16.22
C THR A 165 -21.13 -3.70 -14.90
N ARG A 166 -21.94 -3.04 -14.07
CA ARG A 166 -22.26 -3.43 -12.68
C ARG A 166 -21.04 -3.58 -11.79
N LYS A 167 -19.92 -2.98 -12.20
CA LYS A 167 -18.69 -2.89 -11.43
C LYS A 167 -18.58 -1.54 -10.74
N PHE A 168 -17.59 -1.40 -9.90
CA PHE A 168 -17.24 -0.14 -9.26
C PHE A 168 -15.73 0.04 -9.21
N ARG A 169 -15.30 1.25 -8.97
CA ARG A 169 -13.90 1.60 -8.75
C ARG A 169 -13.75 2.53 -7.55
N PRO A 170 -12.61 2.47 -6.85
CA PRO A 170 -12.32 3.45 -5.80
C PRO A 170 -12.08 4.82 -6.42
N VAL A 171 -12.59 5.85 -5.77
CA VAL A 171 -12.38 7.26 -6.12
C VAL A 171 -12.22 8.07 -4.84
N LYS A 172 -11.59 9.22 -4.93
CA LYS A 172 -11.49 10.19 -3.84
C LYS A 172 -12.89 10.76 -3.52
N ILE A 173 -13.25 10.88 -2.24
CA ILE A 173 -14.54 11.49 -1.82
C ILE A 173 -14.59 12.97 -2.18
N GLU A 174 -13.43 13.65 -2.20
CA GLU A 174 -13.26 15.04 -2.64
C GLU A 174 -11.92 15.21 -3.34
N GLN A 175 -11.79 16.29 -4.13
CA GLN A 175 -10.64 16.48 -5.02
C GLN A 175 -9.29 16.53 -4.28
N ARG A 176 -9.24 17.13 -3.09
CA ARG A 176 -8.02 17.24 -2.27
C ARG A 176 -7.72 15.99 -1.43
N ALA A 177 -8.66 15.06 -1.34
CA ALA A 177 -8.46 13.83 -0.57
C ALA A 177 -7.35 12.96 -1.17
N ARG A 178 -6.63 12.26 -0.31
CA ARG A 178 -5.59 11.30 -0.70
C ARG A 178 -6.05 9.89 -0.36
N ILE A 179 -5.81 8.95 -1.29
CA ILE A 179 -6.18 7.53 -1.16
C ILE A 179 -5.03 6.58 -1.47
N ASP A 180 -3.83 7.09 -1.67
CA ASP A 180 -2.65 6.33 -2.11
C ASP A 180 -2.35 5.15 -1.18
N GLY A 181 -2.46 5.35 0.13
CA GLY A 181 -2.30 4.26 1.11
C GLY A 181 -3.39 3.18 1.01
N PHE A 182 -4.63 3.55 0.68
CA PHE A 182 -5.68 2.58 0.41
C PHE A 182 -5.35 1.79 -0.86
N VAL A 183 -4.96 2.48 -1.95
CA VAL A 183 -4.62 1.83 -3.23
C VAL A 183 -3.47 0.85 -3.04
N SER A 184 -2.39 1.24 -2.34
CA SER A 184 -1.27 0.33 -2.07
C SER A 184 -1.70 -0.93 -1.29
N VAL A 185 -2.61 -0.81 -0.30
CA VAL A 185 -3.16 -1.97 0.41
C VAL A 185 -4.01 -2.85 -0.50
N ILE A 186 -4.82 -2.25 -1.40
CA ILE A 186 -5.61 -3.02 -2.36
C ILE A 186 -4.70 -3.74 -3.37
N ASP A 187 -3.59 -3.13 -3.78
CA ASP A 187 -2.60 -3.79 -4.64
C ASP A 187 -1.97 -5.02 -3.94
N ALA A 188 -1.65 -4.91 -2.65
CA ALA A 188 -1.20 -6.04 -1.83
C ALA A 188 -2.28 -7.14 -1.74
N LEU A 189 -3.53 -6.78 -1.50
CA LEU A 189 -4.64 -7.72 -1.42
C LEU A 189 -4.96 -8.36 -2.77
N THR A 190 -4.73 -7.66 -3.89
CA THR A 190 -4.91 -8.18 -5.24
C THR A 190 -3.93 -9.32 -5.51
N VAL A 191 -2.65 -9.15 -5.21
CA VAL A 191 -1.68 -10.23 -5.38
C VAL A 191 -1.91 -11.35 -4.37
N ARG A 192 -2.38 -11.06 -3.14
CA ARG A 192 -2.81 -12.07 -2.19
C ARG A 192 -3.92 -12.95 -2.77
N GLN A 193 -4.99 -12.35 -3.29
CA GLN A 193 -6.11 -13.08 -3.88
C GLN A 193 -5.67 -13.91 -5.09
N LYS A 194 -4.90 -13.30 -6.01
CA LYS A 194 -4.43 -13.95 -7.24
C LYS A 194 -3.55 -15.17 -6.98
N TYR A 195 -2.69 -15.10 -5.97
CA TYR A 195 -1.70 -16.14 -5.66
C TYR A 195 -2.02 -16.93 -4.40
N TYR A 196 -3.24 -16.85 -3.86
CA TYR A 196 -3.58 -17.46 -2.57
C TYR A 196 -3.34 -18.98 -2.52
N ASN A 197 -3.58 -19.68 -3.62
CA ASN A 197 -3.31 -21.13 -3.70
C ASN A 197 -1.81 -21.47 -3.61
N GLU A 198 -0.93 -20.51 -3.97
CA GLU A 198 0.52 -20.68 -3.94
C GLU A 198 1.11 -20.27 -2.57
N ILE A 199 0.66 -19.15 -2.02
CA ILE A 199 1.28 -18.52 -0.84
C ILE A 199 0.42 -18.59 0.43
N GLY A 200 -0.85 -18.97 0.35
CA GLY A 200 -1.81 -18.87 1.45
C GLY A 200 -1.40 -19.65 2.70
N GLU A 201 -0.83 -20.85 2.52
CA GLU A 201 -0.33 -21.63 3.65
C GLU A 201 0.83 -20.95 4.37
N MET A 202 1.73 -20.28 3.64
CA MET A 202 2.83 -19.51 4.25
C MET A 202 2.30 -18.28 4.98
N LEU A 203 1.30 -17.58 4.42
CA LEU A 203 0.71 -16.40 5.05
C LEU A 203 0.04 -16.74 6.40
N LYS A 204 -0.65 -17.90 6.48
CA LYS A 204 -1.32 -18.35 7.71
C LYS A 204 -0.36 -18.86 8.78
N ASN A 205 0.78 -19.42 8.36
CA ASN A 205 1.77 -20.04 9.27
C ASN A 205 2.82 -19.04 9.75
N ALA A 206 2.55 -17.74 9.75
CA ALA A 206 3.37 -16.73 10.40
C ALA A 206 3.32 -16.97 11.92
N GLY A 207 4.26 -17.78 12.40
CA GLY A 207 4.35 -18.33 13.74
C GLY A 207 4.67 -17.35 14.86
#